data_a970658e2c99e3d84dabacd043bcb384
#
_entry.id   a970658e2c99e3d84dabacd043bcb384
#
_cell.length_a   1.000
_cell.length_b   1.000
_cell.length_c   1.000
_cell.angle_alpha   90.00
_cell.angle_beta   90.00
_cell.angle_gamma   90.00
#
_symmetry.space_group_name_H-M   'P 1'
#
loop_
_entity.id
_entity.type
_entity.pdbx_description
1 polymer ?
#
loop_
_entity_poly.entity_id
_entity_poly.type
_entity_poly.pdbx_seq_one_letter_code
_entity_poly.pdbx_strand_id
1 'polypeptide(L)'
;MTHIFSTSITPTSHQLIERFGKPEYQGQVIEAWLFDDQEHRLQTEARLLSLGVKAKIRCAYKPLLHFFLEDIDIHSNHIKRIEVHYPLHDKSSEKRFLLETYPLSALVGKAKIHFVANPKSMDAYEVILRSSTGIQTQYKVFAPNHLHLDLIGQTHLSPTGWIKVTNAEGKIASNERLVTDYESLFSVGMEAVSKHQWQDREPYFKELNIQIFLPWKEQSLDYNHEVISLSEALHEDFYFSLQEWFKVKAGHLPNDREGQPGQIVPEIQHTEDKNLSIKIETRPYQVQDTEGQQILKTANTPISMKQVEVELGEITGDTFTAKTVTGRTIHARYHKGTDFPVMISGGQHANETTGVVGALRAAQTLNEQGGSHFTISPLENPDGYALHQRLITDNPYHMHHAARYTALGDDLEYRVKGSLFEKEIRHKAREISQAQLHINLHGYPSHEWTRPLSGYVPHGFDMWTIPKGFFLILRHSADEKWSAYAEEFIHLVTLKLIKVPGVLAFNKEQVELYKKHAGETDFRIINSFPCLVSYGKPEDIPIQLITEYPDETLYGDYFITGHNIQTATVLAAYEVHQILSSKE
;
A
#
# COMPACT_ATOMS: atom_id res chain seq x y z
N MET A 1 -23.63 -4.65 -17.76
CA MET A 1 -23.73 -4.06 -16.40
C MET A 1 -24.86 -4.73 -15.66
N THR A 2 -24.59 -5.26 -14.47
CA THR A 2 -25.64 -5.81 -13.61
C THR A 2 -25.53 -5.14 -12.25
N HIS A 3 -26.58 -4.45 -11.86
CA HIS A 3 -26.69 -3.85 -10.52
C HIS A 3 -26.85 -4.96 -9.49
N ILE A 4 -26.07 -4.91 -8.41
CA ILE A 4 -26.11 -5.88 -7.30
C ILE A 4 -26.76 -5.25 -6.08
N PHE A 5 -26.27 -4.05 -5.68
CA PHE A 5 -26.72 -3.39 -4.46
C PHE A 5 -26.50 -1.89 -4.51
N SER A 6 -27.31 -1.13 -3.79
CA SER A 6 -27.03 0.27 -3.46
C SER A 6 -27.78 0.68 -2.20
N THR A 7 -27.14 1.51 -1.38
CA THR A 7 -27.76 2.12 -0.19
C THR A 7 -27.07 3.41 0.20
N SER A 8 -27.74 4.19 1.07
CA SER A 8 -27.21 5.38 1.71
C SER A 8 -27.27 5.20 3.23
N ILE A 9 -26.25 5.69 3.94
CA ILE A 9 -26.10 5.54 5.39
C ILE A 9 -25.96 6.92 6.01
N THR A 10 -26.74 7.19 7.05
CA THR A 10 -26.65 8.43 7.83
C THR A 10 -25.38 8.41 8.68
N PRO A 11 -24.55 9.48 8.67
CA PRO A 11 -23.35 9.57 9.50
C PRO A 11 -23.62 9.34 10.98
N THR A 12 -22.71 8.64 11.64
CA THR A 12 -22.82 8.36 13.09
C THR A 12 -22.84 9.63 13.90
N SER A 13 -22.07 10.66 13.51
CA SER A 13 -22.10 12.00 14.09
C SER A 13 -23.50 12.61 14.07
N HIS A 14 -24.26 12.48 12.96
CA HIS A 14 -25.64 12.96 12.88
C HIS A 14 -26.58 12.13 13.81
N GLN A 15 -26.38 10.82 13.86
CA GLN A 15 -27.17 9.94 14.75
C GLN A 15 -26.94 10.32 16.23
N LEU A 16 -25.70 10.70 16.62
CA LEU A 16 -25.41 11.19 17.96
C LEU A 16 -26.15 12.49 18.25
N ILE A 17 -26.20 13.44 17.31
CA ILE A 17 -26.95 14.69 17.47
C ILE A 17 -28.46 14.40 17.62
N GLU A 18 -29.02 13.53 16.79
CA GLU A 18 -30.44 13.15 16.87
C GLU A 18 -30.80 12.46 18.19
N ARG A 19 -29.93 11.58 18.68
CA ARG A 19 -30.13 10.84 19.92
C ARG A 19 -29.97 11.74 21.13
N PHE A 20 -28.84 12.42 21.28
CA PHE A 20 -28.43 13.12 22.47
C PHE A 20 -28.78 14.62 22.49
N GLY A 21 -29.23 15.18 21.36
CA GLY A 21 -29.73 16.54 21.28
C GLY A 21 -31.10 16.76 21.92
N LYS A 22 -31.72 15.72 22.49
CA LYS A 22 -33.04 15.79 23.14
C LYS A 22 -32.91 16.36 24.55
N PRO A 23 -33.98 17.03 25.07
CA PRO A 23 -33.96 17.68 26.39
C PRO A 23 -33.57 16.76 27.55
N GLU A 24 -33.89 15.48 27.48
CA GLU A 24 -33.61 14.46 28.51
C GLU A 24 -32.11 14.20 28.73
N TYR A 25 -31.26 14.61 27.79
CA TYR A 25 -29.80 14.43 27.83
C TYR A 25 -29.06 15.69 28.27
N GLN A 26 -29.75 16.80 28.56
CA GLN A 26 -29.11 18.02 29.00
C GLN A 26 -28.30 17.80 30.30
N GLY A 27 -27.11 18.39 30.35
CA GLY A 27 -26.18 18.25 31.49
C GLY A 27 -25.34 16.97 31.45
N GLN A 28 -25.56 16.08 30.50
CA GLN A 28 -24.77 14.87 30.33
C GLN A 28 -23.43 15.18 29.63
N VAL A 29 -22.46 14.27 29.82
CA VAL A 29 -21.15 14.30 29.17
C VAL A 29 -20.99 13.05 28.32
N ILE A 30 -20.63 13.24 27.07
CA ILE A 30 -20.42 12.16 26.10
C ILE A 30 -18.95 12.14 25.69
N GLU A 31 -18.32 10.99 25.78
CA GLU A 31 -17.07 10.68 25.11
C GLU A 31 -17.37 9.65 24.02
N ALA A 32 -17.01 9.96 22.77
CA ALA A 32 -17.23 9.04 21.64
C ALA A 32 -15.97 8.88 20.81
N TRP A 33 -15.84 7.74 20.14
CA TRP A 33 -14.80 7.44 19.16
C TRP A 33 -15.49 7.05 17.86
N LEU A 34 -15.26 7.82 16.79
CA LEU A 34 -15.87 7.66 15.47
C LEU A 34 -14.77 7.60 14.41
N PHE A 35 -15.17 7.32 13.16
CA PHE A 35 -14.26 7.37 12.02
C PHE A 35 -14.32 8.68 11.23
N ASP A 36 -15.15 9.63 11.66
CA ASP A 36 -15.28 10.96 11.04
C ASP A 36 -13.95 11.74 11.10
N ASP A 37 -13.72 12.64 10.14
CA ASP A 37 -12.60 13.58 10.19
C ASP A 37 -12.74 14.60 11.35
N GLN A 38 -11.67 15.34 11.62
CA GLN A 38 -11.64 16.27 12.76
C GLN A 38 -12.69 17.37 12.64
N GLU A 39 -12.93 17.89 11.43
CA GLU A 39 -13.89 18.97 11.18
C GLU A 39 -15.31 18.53 11.57
N HIS A 40 -15.76 17.37 11.08
CA HIS A 40 -17.09 16.81 11.40
C HIS A 40 -17.23 16.48 12.88
N ARG A 41 -16.20 15.96 13.53
CA ARG A 41 -16.21 15.69 14.98
C ARG A 41 -16.38 16.97 15.80
N LEU A 42 -15.61 18.03 15.47
CA LEU A 42 -15.72 19.33 16.15
C LEU A 42 -17.07 20.01 15.92
N GLN A 43 -17.62 19.94 14.71
CA GLN A 43 -18.96 20.46 14.41
C GLN A 43 -20.04 19.73 15.25
N THR A 44 -19.91 18.41 15.40
CA THR A 44 -20.81 17.60 16.22
C THR A 44 -20.70 17.94 17.71
N GLU A 45 -19.49 18.13 18.23
CA GLU A 45 -19.26 18.60 19.62
C GLU A 45 -19.91 19.97 19.86
N ALA A 46 -19.70 20.92 18.95
CA ALA A 46 -20.29 22.26 19.02
C ALA A 46 -21.82 22.22 18.97
N ARG A 47 -22.39 21.39 18.11
CA ARG A 47 -23.84 21.22 18.01
C ARG A 47 -24.44 20.62 19.28
N LEU A 48 -23.87 19.56 19.82
CA LEU A 48 -24.30 18.95 21.08
C LEU A 48 -24.18 19.94 22.25
N LEU A 49 -23.10 20.71 22.30
CA LEU A 49 -22.92 21.74 23.32
C LEU A 49 -24.04 22.80 23.27
N SER A 50 -24.43 23.23 22.06
CA SER A 50 -25.54 24.18 21.88
C SER A 50 -26.90 23.62 22.35
N LEU A 51 -27.01 22.30 22.47
CA LEU A 51 -28.20 21.59 22.98
C LEU A 51 -28.08 21.23 24.47
N GLY A 52 -27.01 21.68 25.15
CA GLY A 52 -26.80 21.49 26.59
C GLY A 52 -26.08 20.18 26.94
N VAL A 53 -25.47 19.50 25.98
CA VAL A 53 -24.73 18.25 26.18
C VAL A 53 -23.25 18.51 25.87
N LYS A 54 -22.35 18.20 26.82
CA LYS A 54 -20.91 18.25 26.57
C LYS A 54 -20.47 16.99 25.83
N ALA A 55 -19.78 17.17 24.73
CA ALA A 55 -19.22 16.04 23.98
C ALA A 55 -17.72 16.22 23.76
N LYS A 56 -16.97 15.12 23.80
CA LYS A 56 -15.61 15.01 23.26
C LYS A 56 -15.59 13.80 22.33
N ILE A 57 -15.35 14.06 21.05
CA ILE A 57 -15.40 13.05 20.01
C ILE A 57 -14.00 12.88 19.42
N ARG A 58 -13.44 11.69 19.55
CA ARG A 58 -12.10 11.31 19.08
C ARG A 58 -12.19 10.42 17.86
N CYS A 59 -11.09 10.27 17.12
CA CYS A 59 -11.02 9.29 16.04
C CYS A 59 -10.76 7.88 16.60
N ALA A 60 -11.53 6.89 16.10
CA ALA A 60 -11.33 5.49 16.43
C ALA A 60 -10.17 4.86 15.64
N TYR A 61 -9.84 5.43 14.48
CA TYR A 61 -8.73 5.01 13.64
C TYR A 61 -7.45 5.77 14.04
N LYS A 62 -6.37 5.04 14.36
CA LYS A 62 -5.09 5.59 14.83
C LYS A 62 -5.24 6.58 16.01
N PRO A 63 -5.90 6.19 17.10
CA PRO A 63 -6.25 7.12 18.19
C PRO A 63 -5.03 7.76 18.86
N LEU A 64 -3.87 7.09 18.86
CA LEU A 64 -2.63 7.65 19.39
C LEU A 64 -2.13 8.82 18.55
N LEU A 65 -2.14 8.71 17.21
CA LEU A 65 -1.73 9.81 16.32
C LEU A 65 -2.66 11.01 16.51
N HIS A 66 -3.98 10.79 16.51
CA HIS A 66 -4.95 11.85 16.75
C HIS A 66 -4.78 12.52 18.11
N PHE A 67 -4.45 11.77 19.17
CA PHE A 67 -4.13 12.34 20.47
C PHE A 67 -2.96 13.34 20.38
N PHE A 68 -1.90 12.99 19.67
CA PHE A 68 -0.76 13.89 19.52
C PHE A 68 -1.05 15.08 18.59
N LEU A 69 -1.88 14.91 17.58
CA LEU A 69 -2.23 15.97 16.64
C LEU A 69 -3.28 16.95 17.19
N GLU A 70 -4.16 16.49 18.10
CA GLU A 70 -5.35 17.23 18.50
C GLU A 70 -5.34 17.67 19.98
N ASP A 71 -4.80 16.82 20.88
CA ASP A 71 -4.84 17.07 22.32
C ASP A 71 -3.48 17.55 22.88
N ILE A 72 -2.38 17.37 22.11
CA ILE A 72 -1.01 17.75 22.54
C ILE A 72 -0.38 18.69 21.52
N ASP A 73 0.26 19.77 22.02
CA ASP A 73 1.13 20.59 21.18
C ASP A 73 2.49 19.92 20.98
N ILE A 74 2.57 19.03 19.98
CA ILE A 74 3.78 18.27 19.65
C ILE A 74 4.94 19.15 19.16
N HIS A 75 4.65 20.34 18.66
CA HIS A 75 5.66 21.31 18.21
C HIS A 75 6.19 22.16 19.36
N SER A 76 5.64 22.00 20.57
CA SER A 76 6.10 22.69 21.75
C SER A 76 7.55 22.32 22.09
N ASN A 77 8.43 23.32 22.10
CA ASN A 77 9.83 23.14 22.51
C ASN A 77 9.99 22.71 24.00
N HIS A 78 8.90 22.63 24.73
CA HIS A 78 8.90 22.21 26.14
C HIS A 78 8.98 20.70 26.32
N ILE A 79 8.51 19.90 25.35
CA ILE A 79 8.57 18.44 25.41
C ILE A 79 9.97 17.96 25.00
N LYS A 80 10.66 17.23 25.89
CA LYS A 80 12.01 16.69 25.64
C LYS A 80 12.05 15.18 25.47
N ARG A 81 11.16 14.47 26.16
CA ARG A 81 11.07 13.02 26.10
C ARG A 81 9.62 12.57 26.11
N ILE A 82 9.34 11.61 25.26
CA ILE A 82 8.06 10.93 25.13
C ILE A 82 8.32 9.45 25.34
N GLU A 83 7.53 8.82 26.18
CA GLU A 83 7.53 7.38 26.36
C GLU A 83 6.11 6.87 26.09
N VAL A 84 5.96 5.98 25.14
CA VAL A 84 4.66 5.41 24.73
C VAL A 84 4.68 3.93 25.06
N HIS A 85 3.85 3.53 26.00
CA HIS A 85 3.59 2.12 26.29
C HIS A 85 2.40 1.68 25.45
N TYR A 86 2.66 0.83 24.44
CA TYR A 86 1.62 0.35 23.54
C TYR A 86 1.01 -0.96 24.02
N PRO A 87 -0.30 -1.16 23.85
CA PRO A 87 -0.98 -2.36 24.32
C PRO A 87 -0.58 -3.59 23.51
N LEU A 88 -0.74 -4.77 24.10
CA LEU A 88 -0.64 -6.06 23.42
C LEU A 88 -1.98 -6.80 23.55
N HIS A 89 -2.39 -7.48 22.48
CA HIS A 89 -3.60 -8.28 22.48
C HIS A 89 -3.32 -9.67 21.91
N ASP A 90 -3.79 -10.72 22.61
CA ASP A 90 -3.53 -12.13 22.29
C ASP A 90 -4.12 -12.61 20.94
N LYS A 91 -5.03 -11.85 20.36
CA LYS A 91 -5.68 -12.11 19.06
C LYS A 91 -5.17 -11.20 17.94
N SER A 92 -4.04 -10.56 18.12
CA SER A 92 -3.39 -9.75 17.09
C SER A 92 -1.89 -9.98 17.05
N SER A 93 -1.23 -9.57 15.96
CA SER A 93 0.24 -9.52 15.89
C SER A 93 0.80 -8.66 17.04
N GLU A 94 1.92 -9.08 17.63
CA GLU A 94 2.64 -8.28 18.64
C GLU A 94 3.04 -6.89 18.11
N LYS A 95 3.23 -6.77 16.81
CA LYS A 95 3.58 -5.51 16.14
C LYS A 95 2.37 -4.60 15.86
N ARG A 96 1.12 -5.09 15.97
CA ARG A 96 -0.11 -4.39 15.60
C ARG A 96 -0.14 -2.94 16.12
N PHE A 97 -0.05 -2.76 17.42
CA PHE A 97 -0.16 -1.44 18.06
C PHE A 97 1.13 -0.62 17.96
N LEU A 98 2.28 -1.25 17.76
CA LEU A 98 3.53 -0.55 17.47
C LEU A 98 3.50 0.05 16.05
N LEU A 99 3.06 -0.71 15.05
CA LEU A 99 2.87 -0.22 13.68
C LEU A 99 1.88 0.95 13.62
N GLU A 100 0.80 0.88 14.41
CA GLU A 100 -0.20 1.95 14.49
C GLU A 100 0.36 3.29 14.99
N THR A 101 1.51 3.27 15.69
CA THR A 101 2.18 4.50 16.13
C THR A 101 2.92 5.25 15.02
N TYR A 102 3.12 4.63 13.85
CA TYR A 102 3.81 5.25 12.72
C TYR A 102 2.97 6.41 12.12
N PRO A 103 3.55 7.54 11.75
CA PRO A 103 4.96 7.93 11.79
C PRO A 103 5.33 8.87 12.98
N LEU A 104 4.73 8.67 14.16
CA LEU A 104 4.81 9.60 15.30
C LEU A 104 6.23 10.06 15.63
N SER A 105 7.24 9.18 15.51
CA SER A 105 8.62 9.56 15.82
C SER A 105 9.21 10.61 14.86
N ALA A 106 8.66 10.77 13.66
CA ALA A 106 9.01 11.83 12.74
C ALA A 106 8.26 13.14 13.05
N LEU A 107 7.03 13.03 13.54
CA LEU A 107 6.16 14.18 13.83
C LEU A 107 6.56 14.95 15.11
N VAL A 108 7.16 14.29 16.10
CA VAL A 108 7.46 14.91 17.41
C VAL A 108 8.70 15.82 17.41
N GLY A 109 9.26 16.12 16.25
CA GLY A 109 10.37 17.06 16.07
C GLY A 109 11.64 16.63 16.84
N LYS A 110 12.12 17.49 17.77
CA LYS A 110 13.35 17.23 18.54
C LYS A 110 13.14 16.38 19.80
N ALA A 111 11.92 16.05 20.14
CA ALA A 111 11.65 15.22 21.32
C ALA A 111 12.13 13.78 21.08
N LYS A 112 12.74 13.19 22.11
CA LYS A 112 13.15 11.77 22.05
C LYS A 112 11.94 10.91 22.38
N ILE A 113 11.51 10.08 21.45
CA ILE A 113 10.40 9.14 21.64
C ILE A 113 10.90 7.71 21.81
N HIS A 114 10.29 6.96 22.72
CA HIS A 114 10.53 5.54 22.94
C HIS A 114 9.20 4.80 23.03
N PHE A 115 9.13 3.65 22.38
CA PHE A 115 7.99 2.74 22.41
C PHE A 115 8.33 1.52 23.25
N VAL A 116 7.41 1.14 24.15
CA VAL A 116 7.57 0.03 25.09
C VAL A 116 6.30 -0.82 25.07
N ALA A 117 6.43 -2.12 24.92
CA ALA A 117 5.28 -3.02 24.99
C ALA A 117 4.70 -3.06 26.41
N ASN A 118 3.37 -2.97 26.53
CA ASN A 118 2.65 -3.05 27.80
C ASN A 118 1.68 -4.24 27.81
N PRO A 119 2.11 -5.43 28.23
CA PRO A 119 1.26 -6.62 28.27
C PRO A 119 0.11 -6.55 29.28
N LYS A 120 0.06 -5.52 30.11
CA LYS A 120 -1.04 -5.29 31.07
C LYS A 120 -2.20 -4.50 30.47
N SER A 121 -2.02 -3.91 29.29
CA SER A 121 -3.05 -3.17 28.57
C SER A 121 -3.37 -3.89 27.27
N MET A 122 -4.65 -3.99 26.93
CA MET A 122 -5.13 -4.64 25.70
C MET A 122 -5.78 -3.62 24.74
N ASP A 123 -6.13 -2.44 25.24
CA ASP A 123 -6.97 -1.47 24.51
C ASP A 123 -6.58 0.00 24.74
N ALA A 124 -5.44 0.26 25.38
CA ALA A 124 -5.03 1.64 25.63
C ALA A 124 -3.52 1.81 25.63
N TYR A 125 -3.07 2.91 25.03
CA TYR A 125 -1.71 3.39 25.16
C TYR A 125 -1.58 4.20 26.47
N GLU A 126 -0.40 4.09 27.13
CA GLU A 126 0.01 4.99 28.20
C GLU A 126 1.11 5.90 27.66
N VAL A 127 0.89 7.21 27.74
CA VAL A 127 1.82 8.22 27.21
C VAL A 127 2.39 9.02 28.38
N ILE A 128 3.71 9.03 28.50
CA ILE A 128 4.44 9.79 29.52
C ILE A 128 5.23 10.88 28.80
N LEU A 129 4.88 12.13 29.06
CA LEU A 129 5.57 13.31 28.55
C LEU A 129 6.47 13.89 29.63
N ARG A 130 7.72 14.22 29.29
CA ARG A 130 8.66 14.93 30.19
C ARG A 130 9.09 16.23 29.54
N SER A 131 8.86 17.32 30.24
CA SER A 131 9.24 18.67 29.82
C SER A 131 10.73 18.95 30.02
N SER A 132 11.20 20.06 29.45
CA SER A 132 12.54 20.61 29.67
C SER A 132 12.74 21.06 31.13
N THR A 133 11.66 21.36 31.87
CA THR A 133 11.69 21.77 33.29
C THR A 133 11.58 20.58 34.25
N GLY A 134 11.53 19.34 33.72
CA GLY A 134 11.42 18.13 34.53
C GLY A 134 10.00 17.75 34.93
N ILE A 135 8.98 18.51 34.53
CA ILE A 135 7.58 18.15 34.77
C ILE A 135 7.24 16.89 33.95
N GLN A 136 6.62 15.93 34.62
CA GLN A 136 6.09 14.71 34.01
C GLN A 136 4.57 14.75 34.02
N THR A 137 3.98 14.46 32.84
CA THR A 137 2.54 14.30 32.66
C THR A 137 2.27 12.93 32.07
N GLN A 138 1.23 12.26 32.52
CA GLN A 138 0.82 10.94 32.06
C GLN A 138 -0.59 10.99 31.50
N TYR A 139 -0.79 10.30 30.39
CA TYR A 139 -2.08 10.18 29.71
C TYR A 139 -2.38 8.71 29.41
N LYS A 140 -3.67 8.40 29.39
CA LYS A 140 -4.18 7.12 28.89
C LYS A 140 -4.97 7.40 27.61
N VAL A 141 -4.56 6.82 26.49
CA VAL A 141 -5.21 6.98 25.20
C VAL A 141 -5.92 5.67 24.87
N PHE A 142 -7.24 5.68 24.96
CA PHE A 142 -8.07 4.52 24.66
C PHE A 142 -8.10 4.28 23.16
N ALA A 143 -7.87 3.05 22.76
CA ALA A 143 -7.92 2.55 21.40
C ALA A 143 -9.01 1.47 21.32
N PRO A 144 -10.26 1.87 21.04
CA PRO A 144 -11.38 0.92 21.00
C PRO A 144 -11.19 -0.09 19.86
N ASN A 145 -11.21 -1.35 20.22
CA ASN A 145 -11.12 -2.47 19.30
C ASN A 145 -12.17 -3.51 19.64
N HIS A 146 -12.56 -4.33 18.67
CA HIS A 146 -13.44 -5.48 18.89
C HIS A 146 -12.97 -6.71 18.11
N LEU A 147 -13.25 -7.86 18.67
CA LEU A 147 -13.06 -9.14 17.98
C LEU A 147 -14.29 -9.45 17.14
N HIS A 148 -14.07 -9.88 15.92
CA HIS A 148 -15.11 -10.32 15.03
C HIS A 148 -14.62 -11.43 14.10
N LEU A 149 -15.56 -12.14 13.49
CA LEU A 149 -15.32 -13.07 12.41
C LEU A 149 -15.60 -12.38 11.09
N ASP A 150 -14.71 -12.57 10.12
CA ASP A 150 -14.97 -12.17 8.74
C ASP A 150 -15.84 -13.20 7.99
N LEU A 151 -16.10 -12.96 6.70
CA LEU A 151 -16.92 -13.83 5.87
C LEU A 151 -16.30 -15.20 5.55
N ILE A 152 -15.01 -15.37 5.80
CA ILE A 152 -14.32 -16.65 5.63
C ILE A 152 -14.02 -17.36 6.96
N GLY A 153 -14.57 -16.83 8.07
CA GLY A 153 -14.49 -17.41 9.41
C GLY A 153 -13.16 -17.14 10.13
N GLN A 154 -12.34 -16.20 9.70
CA GLN A 154 -11.14 -15.78 10.41
C GLN A 154 -11.48 -14.75 11.48
N THR A 155 -10.77 -14.84 12.62
CA THR A 155 -10.93 -13.89 13.72
C THR A 155 -9.98 -12.72 13.55
N HIS A 156 -10.53 -11.50 13.63
CA HIS A 156 -9.79 -10.25 13.56
C HIS A 156 -10.02 -9.37 14.79
N LEU A 157 -9.00 -8.61 15.16
CA LEU A 157 -9.09 -7.49 16.10
C LEU A 157 -9.06 -6.19 15.32
N SER A 158 -10.15 -5.45 15.30
CA SER A 158 -10.32 -4.26 14.47
C SER A 158 -10.71 -3.04 15.29
N PRO A 159 -10.24 -1.82 14.93
CA PRO A 159 -10.77 -0.58 15.49
C PRO A 159 -12.29 -0.53 15.32
N THR A 160 -12.96 0.06 16.29
CA THR A 160 -14.43 0.20 16.28
C THR A 160 -14.85 1.49 16.96
N GLY A 161 -16.05 1.97 16.64
CA GLY A 161 -16.64 3.06 17.38
C GLY A 161 -16.93 2.68 18.83
N TRP A 162 -16.92 3.68 19.71
CA TRP A 162 -17.20 3.53 21.13
C TRP A 162 -17.96 4.71 21.66
N ILE A 163 -18.77 4.51 22.69
CA ILE A 163 -19.48 5.59 23.38
C ILE A 163 -19.47 5.38 24.89
N LYS A 164 -19.16 6.45 25.61
CA LYS A 164 -19.28 6.53 27.06
C LYS A 164 -20.14 7.74 27.42
N VAL A 165 -21.22 7.50 28.12
CA VAL A 165 -22.16 8.52 28.58
C VAL A 165 -22.07 8.64 30.10
N THR A 166 -21.84 9.84 30.55
CA THR A 166 -21.86 10.20 31.99
C THR A 166 -23.07 11.10 32.23
N ASN A 167 -23.94 10.71 33.15
CA ASN A 167 -25.14 11.47 33.47
C ASN A 167 -24.84 12.79 34.22
N ALA A 168 -25.85 13.61 34.43
CA ALA A 168 -25.70 14.90 35.12
C ALA A 168 -25.16 14.79 36.55
N GLU A 169 -25.33 13.64 37.22
CA GLU A 169 -24.82 13.32 38.56
C GLU A 169 -23.36 12.83 38.56
N GLY A 170 -22.71 12.77 37.38
CA GLY A 170 -21.33 12.31 37.22
C GLY A 170 -21.16 10.78 37.23
N LYS A 171 -22.25 9.99 37.12
CA LYS A 171 -22.19 8.53 37.06
C LYS A 171 -22.17 8.06 35.59
N ILE A 172 -21.40 7.03 35.32
CA ILE A 172 -21.38 6.39 33.99
C ILE A 172 -22.73 5.68 33.75
N ALA A 173 -23.48 6.15 32.78
CA ALA A 173 -24.76 5.59 32.36
C ALA A 173 -24.58 4.50 31.29
N SER A 174 -23.64 4.66 30.35
CA SER A 174 -23.24 3.60 29.42
C SER A 174 -21.75 3.73 29.09
N ASN A 175 -21.11 2.62 28.75
CA ASN A 175 -19.73 2.55 28.28
C ASN A 175 -19.63 1.29 27.40
N GLU A 176 -19.86 1.45 26.11
CA GLU A 176 -20.11 0.34 25.20
C GLU A 176 -19.64 0.61 23.76
N ARG A 177 -19.51 -0.46 22.99
CA ARG A 177 -19.24 -0.38 21.55
C ARG A 177 -20.37 0.35 20.83
N LEU A 178 -19.99 1.21 19.91
CA LEU A 178 -20.88 1.91 18.97
C LEU A 178 -20.54 1.47 17.54
N VAL A 179 -21.44 0.78 16.89
CA VAL A 179 -21.27 0.45 15.46
C VAL A 179 -21.41 1.75 14.66
N THR A 180 -20.39 2.07 13.88
CA THR A 180 -20.34 3.30 13.11
C THR A 180 -20.91 3.12 11.69
N ASP A 181 -21.18 4.22 11.03
CA ASP A 181 -21.55 4.29 9.62
C ASP A 181 -20.47 3.68 8.71
N TYR A 182 -19.18 3.92 9.01
CA TYR A 182 -18.05 3.35 8.30
C TYR A 182 -18.04 1.81 8.37
N GLU A 183 -18.19 1.23 9.58
CA GLU A 183 -18.32 -0.21 9.78
C GLU A 183 -19.57 -0.76 9.10
N SER A 184 -20.69 -0.03 9.19
CA SER A 184 -21.97 -0.42 8.59
C SER A 184 -21.90 -0.47 7.07
N LEU A 185 -21.24 0.53 6.45
CA LEU A 185 -21.08 0.60 5.00
C LEU A 185 -20.28 -0.59 4.47
N PHE A 186 -19.15 -0.90 5.13
CA PHE A 186 -18.35 -2.07 4.78
C PHE A 186 -19.15 -3.38 4.94
N SER A 187 -19.82 -3.54 6.07
CA SER A 187 -20.57 -4.77 6.37
C SER A 187 -21.70 -5.02 5.38
N VAL A 188 -22.51 -4.01 5.03
CA VAL A 188 -23.61 -4.18 4.07
C VAL A 188 -23.10 -4.45 2.65
N GLY A 189 -21.97 -3.85 2.28
CA GLY A 189 -21.32 -4.11 0.99
C GLY A 189 -20.81 -5.54 0.87
N MET A 190 -20.07 -6.02 1.88
CA MET A 190 -19.58 -7.39 1.95
C MET A 190 -20.73 -8.41 1.95
N GLU A 191 -21.77 -8.15 2.73
CA GLU A 191 -22.96 -8.99 2.79
C GLU A 191 -23.69 -9.06 1.44
N ALA A 192 -23.82 -7.94 0.74
CA ALA A 192 -24.46 -7.88 -0.57
C ALA A 192 -23.73 -8.74 -1.60
N VAL A 193 -22.40 -8.65 -1.64
CA VAL A 193 -21.57 -9.45 -2.54
C VAL A 193 -21.64 -10.94 -2.18
N SER A 194 -21.56 -11.28 -0.90
CA SER A 194 -21.60 -12.68 -0.45
C SER A 194 -22.92 -13.38 -0.72
N LYS A 195 -24.06 -12.65 -0.69
CA LYS A 195 -25.41 -13.17 -0.96
C LYS A 195 -25.77 -13.19 -2.44
N HIS A 196 -25.00 -12.50 -3.29
CA HIS A 196 -25.27 -12.49 -4.73
C HIS A 196 -25.04 -13.87 -5.36
N GLN A 197 -25.88 -14.23 -6.33
CA GLN A 197 -25.71 -15.47 -7.09
C GLN A 197 -24.64 -15.30 -8.17
N TRP A 198 -23.44 -15.81 -7.89
CA TRP A 198 -22.33 -15.84 -8.83
C TRP A 198 -22.37 -17.10 -9.68
N GLN A 199 -21.77 -17.05 -10.87
CA GLN A 199 -21.51 -18.24 -11.68
C GLN A 199 -20.61 -19.24 -10.93
N ASP A 200 -20.60 -20.51 -11.38
CA ASP A 200 -19.92 -21.59 -10.66
C ASP A 200 -18.39 -21.63 -10.83
N ARG A 201 -17.85 -20.86 -11.76
CA ARG A 201 -16.43 -20.91 -12.12
C ARG A 201 -15.82 -19.53 -12.28
N GLU A 202 -14.55 -19.42 -11.98
CA GLU A 202 -13.71 -18.25 -12.26
C GLU A 202 -13.50 -18.06 -13.79
N PRO A 203 -13.35 -16.79 -14.24
CA PRO A 203 -13.60 -15.57 -13.47
C PRO A 203 -15.09 -15.32 -13.28
N TYR A 204 -15.49 -14.88 -12.10
CA TYR A 204 -16.92 -14.65 -11.75
C TYR A 204 -17.52 -13.44 -12.47
N PHE A 205 -16.67 -12.47 -12.82
CA PHE A 205 -17.04 -11.23 -13.50
C PHE A 205 -15.84 -10.72 -14.33
N LYS A 206 -16.08 -9.73 -15.16
CA LYS A 206 -15.00 -8.94 -15.77
C LYS A 206 -14.49 -7.92 -14.76
N GLU A 207 -15.35 -6.99 -14.35
CA GLU A 207 -15.10 -6.04 -13.28
C GLU A 207 -16.23 -6.08 -12.26
N LEU A 208 -15.90 -6.22 -10.98
CA LEU A 208 -16.79 -5.95 -9.84
C LEU A 208 -16.44 -4.57 -9.31
N ASN A 209 -17.30 -3.60 -9.60
CA ASN A 209 -17.10 -2.22 -9.18
C ASN A 209 -17.87 -1.93 -7.89
N ILE A 210 -17.18 -1.33 -6.92
CA ILE A 210 -17.71 -0.90 -5.63
C ILE A 210 -17.49 0.62 -5.53
N GLN A 211 -18.47 1.38 -5.97
CA GLN A 211 -18.43 2.84 -5.90
C GLN A 211 -18.95 3.33 -4.55
N ILE A 212 -18.13 4.10 -3.86
CA ILE A 212 -18.43 4.63 -2.53
C ILE A 212 -18.21 6.14 -2.51
N PHE A 213 -19.14 6.86 -1.88
CA PHE A 213 -19.04 8.28 -1.65
C PHE A 213 -18.98 8.56 -0.15
N LEU A 214 -17.92 9.27 0.27
CA LEU A 214 -17.67 9.64 1.67
C LEU A 214 -17.60 11.16 1.80
N PRO A 215 -18.20 11.75 2.85
CA PRO A 215 -18.14 13.19 3.08
C PRO A 215 -16.84 13.64 3.79
N TRP A 216 -16.03 12.71 4.30
CA TRP A 216 -14.86 13.02 5.10
C TRP A 216 -13.65 13.37 4.26
N LYS A 217 -12.80 14.21 4.85
CA LYS A 217 -11.53 14.61 4.27
C LYS A 217 -10.38 13.80 4.86
N GLU A 218 -9.35 13.62 4.07
CA GLU A 218 -8.10 13.04 4.51
C GLU A 218 -7.28 14.04 5.31
N GLN A 219 -6.44 13.53 6.22
CA GLN A 219 -5.57 14.35 7.04
C GLN A 219 -4.10 14.13 6.65
N SER A 220 -3.53 15.09 5.92
CA SER A 220 -2.09 15.10 5.64
C SER A 220 -1.28 15.24 6.92
N LEU A 221 -0.17 14.54 7.02
CA LEU A 221 0.78 14.63 8.12
C LEU A 221 1.99 15.47 7.70
N ASP A 222 2.66 16.08 8.68
CA ASP A 222 3.85 16.90 8.44
C ASP A 222 5.12 16.03 8.33
N TYR A 223 5.04 14.98 7.51
CA TYR A 223 6.15 14.09 7.21
C TYR A 223 5.97 13.44 5.83
N ASN A 224 6.89 13.72 4.90
CA ASN A 224 6.88 13.17 3.53
C ASN A 224 5.48 13.21 2.87
N HIS A 225 4.98 12.07 2.41
CA HIS A 225 3.66 11.88 1.80
C HIS A 225 2.68 11.16 2.73
N GLU A 226 2.98 11.13 4.04
CA GLU A 226 2.12 10.43 4.98
C GLU A 226 0.77 11.14 5.14
N VAL A 227 -0.28 10.35 5.18
CA VAL A 227 -1.66 10.77 5.29
C VAL A 227 -2.45 9.80 6.16
N ILE A 228 -3.38 10.31 6.95
CA ILE A 228 -4.40 9.47 7.56
C ILE A 228 -5.59 9.46 6.59
N SER A 229 -5.74 8.35 5.86
CA SER A 229 -6.77 8.18 4.84
C SER A 229 -7.69 7.01 5.17
N LEU A 230 -8.93 7.32 5.56
CA LEU A 230 -9.98 6.31 5.72
C LEU A 230 -10.55 5.86 4.37
N SER A 231 -10.45 6.69 3.35
CA SER A 231 -10.85 6.35 1.99
C SER A 231 -9.95 5.27 1.40
N GLU A 232 -8.62 5.45 1.53
CA GLU A 232 -7.66 4.43 1.10
C GLU A 232 -7.81 3.14 1.92
N ALA A 233 -7.93 3.26 3.24
CA ALA A 233 -8.12 2.10 4.11
C ALA A 233 -9.39 1.30 3.74
N LEU A 234 -10.47 1.97 3.34
CA LEU A 234 -11.70 1.32 2.89
C LEU A 234 -11.56 0.64 1.53
N HIS A 235 -10.80 1.25 0.59
CA HIS A 235 -10.41 0.61 -0.67
C HIS A 235 -9.71 -0.73 -0.42
N GLU A 236 -8.72 -0.73 0.47
CA GLU A 236 -7.93 -1.91 0.82
C GLU A 236 -8.78 -2.97 1.55
N ASP A 237 -9.63 -2.56 2.48
CA ASP A 237 -10.53 -3.47 3.18
C ASP A 237 -11.48 -4.20 2.22
N PHE A 238 -12.14 -3.48 1.30
CA PHE A 238 -13.01 -4.10 0.31
C PHE A 238 -12.22 -4.98 -0.66
N TYR A 239 -11.12 -4.46 -1.20
CA TYR A 239 -10.34 -5.18 -2.21
C TYR A 239 -9.87 -6.55 -1.69
N PHE A 240 -9.12 -6.57 -0.59
CA PHE A 240 -8.56 -7.81 -0.07
C PHE A 240 -9.60 -8.74 0.54
N SER A 241 -10.60 -8.21 1.25
CA SER A 241 -11.65 -9.06 1.84
C SER A 241 -12.47 -9.77 0.77
N LEU A 242 -12.79 -9.09 -0.33
CA LEU A 242 -13.50 -9.69 -1.45
C LEU A 242 -12.61 -10.68 -2.20
N GLN A 243 -11.34 -10.37 -2.40
CA GLN A 243 -10.41 -11.30 -3.03
C GLN A 243 -10.25 -12.59 -2.22
N GLU A 244 -10.10 -12.48 -0.91
CA GLU A 244 -10.03 -13.62 0.00
C GLU A 244 -11.34 -14.44 -0.03
N TRP A 245 -12.48 -13.76 -0.01
CA TRP A 245 -13.78 -14.43 -0.07
C TRP A 245 -13.99 -15.20 -1.39
N PHE A 246 -13.64 -14.60 -2.54
CA PHE A 246 -13.76 -15.27 -3.83
C PHE A 246 -12.78 -16.43 -3.98
N LYS A 247 -11.56 -16.34 -3.42
CA LYS A 247 -10.62 -17.47 -3.36
C LYS A 247 -11.22 -18.67 -2.62
N VAL A 248 -11.77 -18.43 -1.43
CA VAL A 248 -12.42 -19.50 -0.63
C VAL A 248 -13.63 -20.05 -1.38
N LYS A 249 -14.43 -19.20 -2.04
CA LYS A 249 -15.56 -19.63 -2.87
C LYS A 249 -15.11 -20.51 -4.04
N ALA A 250 -13.96 -20.25 -4.63
CA ALA A 250 -13.37 -21.09 -5.69
C ALA A 250 -12.76 -22.41 -5.17
N GLY A 251 -12.70 -22.61 -3.85
CA GLY A 251 -12.12 -23.79 -3.23
C GLY A 251 -10.62 -23.69 -2.93
N HIS A 252 -10.03 -22.49 -3.05
CA HIS A 252 -8.64 -22.24 -2.65
C HIS A 252 -8.53 -21.99 -1.14
N LEU A 253 -7.33 -22.12 -0.60
CA LEU A 253 -7.07 -21.73 0.77
C LEU A 253 -6.95 -20.21 0.90
N PRO A 254 -7.28 -19.61 2.06
CA PRO A 254 -7.24 -18.15 2.25
C PRO A 254 -5.90 -17.50 1.90
N ASN A 255 -4.80 -18.20 2.14
CA ASN A 255 -3.43 -17.71 1.89
C ASN A 255 -2.87 -18.14 0.52
N ASP A 256 -3.66 -18.83 -0.29
CA ASP A 256 -3.25 -19.26 -1.61
C ASP A 256 -3.06 -18.04 -2.52
N ARG A 257 -2.05 -18.10 -3.38
CA ARG A 257 -1.81 -17.07 -4.40
C ARG A 257 -2.48 -17.40 -5.73
N GLU A 258 -3.11 -18.55 -5.82
CA GLU A 258 -3.98 -18.93 -6.92
C GLU A 258 -5.37 -18.29 -6.71
N GLY A 259 -6.07 -18.01 -7.77
CA GLY A 259 -7.42 -17.44 -7.78
C GLY A 259 -7.55 -16.34 -8.83
N GLN A 260 -8.58 -16.44 -9.64
CA GLN A 260 -8.81 -15.54 -10.78
C GLN A 260 -10.28 -15.06 -10.77
N PRO A 261 -10.68 -14.31 -9.72
CA PRO A 261 -12.09 -13.92 -9.57
C PRO A 261 -12.59 -12.97 -10.64
N GLY A 262 -11.69 -12.23 -11.28
CA GLY A 262 -11.90 -11.03 -12.08
C GLY A 262 -11.39 -9.79 -11.37
N GLN A 263 -11.55 -8.63 -11.99
CA GLN A 263 -11.05 -7.36 -11.48
C GLN A 263 -12.00 -6.79 -10.42
N ILE A 264 -11.56 -6.72 -9.16
CA ILE A 264 -12.30 -6.11 -8.05
C ILE A 264 -11.84 -4.65 -7.94
N VAL A 265 -12.77 -3.69 -8.03
CA VAL A 265 -12.44 -2.28 -8.14
C VAL A 265 -13.27 -1.45 -7.16
N PRO A 266 -12.77 -1.23 -5.93
CA PRO A 266 -13.31 -0.20 -5.06
C PRO A 266 -12.92 1.19 -5.59
N GLU A 267 -13.90 2.05 -5.82
CA GLU A 267 -13.72 3.45 -6.21
C GLU A 267 -14.30 4.33 -5.10
N ILE A 268 -13.42 4.95 -4.32
CA ILE A 268 -13.82 5.78 -3.20
C ILE A 268 -13.72 7.25 -3.65
N GLN A 269 -14.82 8.00 -3.54
CA GLN A 269 -14.89 9.38 -3.97
C GLN A 269 -15.37 10.29 -2.83
N HIS A 270 -14.86 11.50 -2.80
CA HIS A 270 -15.38 12.53 -1.89
C HIS A 270 -16.72 13.03 -2.39
N THR A 271 -17.64 13.37 -1.47
CA THR A 271 -18.93 13.99 -1.77
C THR A 271 -19.26 15.10 -0.78
N GLU A 272 -19.98 16.12 -1.28
CA GLU A 272 -20.60 17.15 -0.42
C GLU A 272 -21.97 16.71 0.15
N ASP A 273 -22.46 15.53 -0.24
CA ASP A 273 -23.68 14.97 0.32
C ASP A 273 -23.47 14.61 1.80
N LYS A 274 -24.55 14.79 2.59
CA LYS A 274 -24.50 14.54 4.03
C LYS A 274 -24.39 13.06 4.40
N ASN A 275 -24.81 12.16 3.51
CA ASN A 275 -24.85 10.73 3.77
C ASN A 275 -23.75 10.02 2.99
N LEU A 276 -23.20 8.98 3.61
CA LEU A 276 -22.37 8.01 2.91
C LEU A 276 -23.24 7.21 1.95
N SER A 277 -22.68 6.79 0.82
CA SER A 277 -23.39 5.87 -0.07
C SER A 277 -22.47 4.86 -0.71
N ILE A 278 -23.05 3.71 -1.05
CA ILE A 278 -22.37 2.61 -1.74
C ILE A 278 -23.24 2.10 -2.88
N LYS A 279 -22.62 1.83 -4.02
CA LYS A 279 -23.21 1.17 -5.17
C LYS A 279 -22.30 0.05 -5.66
N ILE A 280 -22.83 -1.16 -5.80
CA ILE A 280 -22.09 -2.35 -6.26
C ILE A 280 -22.73 -2.86 -7.55
N GLU A 281 -21.91 -3.04 -8.58
CA GLU A 281 -22.35 -3.57 -9.87
C GLU A 281 -21.24 -4.34 -10.58
N THR A 282 -21.58 -5.23 -11.50
CA THR A 282 -20.63 -5.79 -12.44
C THR A 282 -20.61 -4.95 -13.73
N ARG A 283 -19.42 -4.76 -14.27
CA ARG A 283 -19.16 -3.99 -15.49
C ARG A 283 -18.33 -4.80 -16.51
N PRO A 284 -18.40 -4.45 -17.81
CA PRO A 284 -17.36 -4.85 -18.76
C PRO A 284 -16.03 -4.17 -18.39
N TYR A 285 -14.91 -4.72 -18.82
CA TYR A 285 -13.63 -4.04 -18.69
C TYR A 285 -13.69 -2.63 -19.28
N GLN A 286 -13.16 -1.67 -18.54
CA GLN A 286 -13.02 -0.31 -19.04
C GLN A 286 -11.76 -0.21 -19.89
N VAL A 287 -11.89 0.24 -21.12
CA VAL A 287 -10.78 0.37 -22.08
C VAL A 287 -10.57 1.86 -22.34
N GLN A 288 -10.07 2.57 -21.33
CA GLN A 288 -9.73 3.98 -21.49
C GLN A 288 -8.21 4.12 -21.37
N ASP A 289 -7.59 4.72 -22.39
CA ASP A 289 -6.17 5.03 -22.38
C ASP A 289 -6.00 6.52 -22.09
N THR A 290 -5.01 6.85 -21.29
CA THR A 290 -4.62 8.25 -21.03
C THR A 290 -3.73 8.75 -22.16
N GLU A 291 -3.86 10.03 -22.47
CA GLU A 291 -2.98 10.74 -23.41
C GLU A 291 -2.06 11.68 -22.63
N GLY A 292 -0.93 11.99 -23.21
CA GLY A 292 0.06 12.90 -22.66
C GLY A 292 1.47 12.44 -22.96
N GLN A 293 2.38 13.41 -23.07
CA GLN A 293 3.82 13.15 -23.25
C GLN A 293 4.61 14.02 -22.29
N GLN A 294 5.61 13.41 -21.66
CA GLN A 294 6.58 14.05 -20.80
C GLN A 294 7.98 13.77 -21.34
N ILE A 295 8.94 14.65 -21.05
CA ILE A 295 10.34 14.32 -21.29
C ILE A 295 10.72 13.19 -20.32
N LEU A 296 11.07 12.02 -20.83
CA LEU A 296 11.25 10.81 -20.03
C LEU A 296 12.24 11.00 -18.86
N LYS A 297 13.32 11.75 -19.08
CA LYS A 297 14.33 12.05 -18.06
C LYS A 297 13.80 12.88 -16.88
N THR A 298 12.77 13.70 -17.10
CA THR A 298 12.19 14.61 -16.13
C THR A 298 10.69 14.33 -15.92
N ALA A 299 10.24 13.14 -16.33
CA ALA A 299 8.87 12.72 -16.07
C ALA A 299 8.60 12.74 -14.56
N ASN A 300 7.58 13.47 -14.15
CA ASN A 300 7.28 13.72 -12.74
C ASN A 300 5.94 13.13 -12.29
N THR A 301 5.31 12.36 -13.17
CA THR A 301 4.09 11.59 -12.92
C THR A 301 4.14 10.29 -13.75
N PRO A 302 3.31 9.28 -13.46
CA PRO A 302 3.17 8.11 -14.31
C PRO A 302 2.90 8.50 -15.77
N ILE A 303 3.69 7.95 -16.70
CA ILE A 303 3.56 8.25 -18.14
C ILE A 303 2.38 7.48 -18.75
N SER A 304 1.79 7.99 -19.83
CA SER A 304 0.71 7.31 -20.53
C SER A 304 1.18 6.01 -21.20
N MET A 305 0.29 5.03 -21.37
CA MET A 305 0.62 3.78 -22.10
C MET A 305 1.09 4.08 -23.53
N LYS A 306 0.49 5.08 -24.18
CA LYS A 306 0.92 5.52 -25.51
C LYS A 306 2.35 6.04 -25.51
N GLN A 307 2.75 6.77 -24.47
CA GLN A 307 4.14 7.21 -24.34
C GLN A 307 5.08 6.03 -24.11
N VAL A 308 4.69 5.02 -23.32
CA VAL A 308 5.49 3.80 -23.15
C VAL A 308 5.80 3.15 -24.51
N GLU A 309 4.79 3.06 -25.41
CA GLU A 309 4.98 2.51 -26.76
C GLU A 309 5.90 3.38 -27.64
N VAL A 310 5.76 4.70 -27.57
CA VAL A 310 6.63 5.65 -28.30
C VAL A 310 8.08 5.52 -27.84
N GLU A 311 8.32 5.58 -26.53
CA GLU A 311 9.66 5.49 -25.95
C GLU A 311 10.33 4.12 -26.22
N LEU A 312 9.55 3.05 -26.17
CA LEU A 312 10.02 1.72 -26.54
C LEU A 312 10.35 1.63 -28.05
N GLY A 313 9.65 2.42 -28.88
CA GLY A 313 9.90 2.52 -30.33
C GLY A 313 11.29 3.08 -30.66
N GLU A 314 11.88 3.91 -29.80
CA GLU A 314 13.22 4.48 -29.98
C GLU A 314 14.35 3.46 -29.74
N ILE A 315 14.04 2.30 -29.16
CA ILE A 315 15.01 1.23 -28.91
C ILE A 315 15.09 0.34 -30.15
N THR A 316 16.28 0.20 -30.71
CA THR A 316 16.53 -0.64 -31.89
C THR A 316 16.45 -2.13 -31.55
N GLY A 317 16.09 -2.95 -32.52
CA GLY A 317 16.02 -4.41 -32.40
C GLY A 317 14.67 -5.00 -32.81
N ASP A 318 14.52 -6.30 -32.61
CA ASP A 318 13.34 -7.04 -32.98
C ASP A 318 12.20 -6.82 -31.98
N THR A 319 10.98 -6.65 -32.50
CA THR A 319 9.77 -6.55 -31.70
C THR A 319 9.20 -7.92 -31.40
N PHE A 320 8.84 -8.17 -30.15
CA PHE A 320 8.02 -9.33 -29.77
C PHE A 320 6.88 -8.88 -28.87
N THR A 321 5.81 -9.65 -28.80
CA THR A 321 4.57 -9.23 -28.13
C THR A 321 3.91 -10.39 -27.39
N ALA A 322 3.08 -10.05 -26.41
CA ALA A 322 2.09 -10.94 -25.82
C ALA A 322 0.72 -10.24 -25.77
N LYS A 323 -0.30 -10.94 -25.31
CA LYS A 323 -1.64 -10.39 -25.15
C LYS A 323 -2.09 -10.50 -23.70
N THR A 324 -2.75 -9.44 -23.23
CA THR A 324 -3.42 -9.46 -21.93
C THR A 324 -4.77 -10.16 -22.00
N VAL A 325 -5.38 -10.34 -20.84
CA VAL A 325 -6.74 -10.88 -20.68
C VAL A 325 -7.78 -10.04 -21.44
N THR A 326 -7.65 -8.72 -21.44
CA THR A 326 -8.58 -7.83 -22.17
C THR A 326 -8.30 -7.73 -23.66
N GLY A 327 -7.19 -8.34 -24.14
CA GLY A 327 -6.76 -8.31 -25.53
C GLY A 327 -5.79 -7.18 -25.87
N ARG A 328 -5.35 -6.36 -24.90
CA ARG A 328 -4.28 -5.37 -25.11
C ARG A 328 -2.99 -6.07 -25.55
N THR A 329 -2.18 -5.35 -26.30
CA THR A 329 -0.86 -5.86 -26.71
C THR A 329 0.19 -5.39 -25.70
N ILE A 330 0.98 -6.32 -25.22
CA ILE A 330 2.22 -6.02 -24.50
C ILE A 330 3.31 -5.95 -25.54
N HIS A 331 4.02 -4.83 -25.58
CA HIS A 331 5.13 -4.59 -26.51
C HIS A 331 6.46 -4.75 -25.81
N ALA A 332 7.40 -5.42 -26.44
CA ALA A 332 8.76 -5.64 -25.98
C ALA A 332 9.77 -5.55 -27.13
N ARG A 333 11.03 -5.31 -26.79
CA ARG A 333 12.15 -5.25 -27.73
C ARG A 333 13.24 -6.23 -27.38
N TYR A 334 13.89 -6.77 -28.41
CA TYR A 334 15.11 -7.55 -28.28
C TYR A 334 16.24 -6.86 -29.04
N HIS A 335 17.14 -6.25 -28.28
CA HIS A 335 18.37 -5.63 -28.78
C HIS A 335 19.50 -6.66 -28.71
N LYS A 336 19.91 -7.18 -29.88
CA LYS A 336 20.94 -8.21 -29.97
C LYS A 336 22.33 -7.57 -30.09
N GLY A 337 23.22 -7.91 -29.18
CA GLY A 337 24.62 -7.47 -29.18
C GLY A 337 25.59 -8.63 -28.96
N THR A 338 26.81 -8.27 -28.53
CA THR A 338 27.92 -9.22 -28.25
C THR A 338 28.13 -9.50 -26.78
N ASP A 339 27.50 -8.71 -25.91
CA ASP A 339 27.57 -8.83 -24.46
C ASP A 339 26.75 -10.04 -23.96
N PHE A 340 26.93 -10.42 -22.69
CA PHE A 340 26.08 -11.41 -22.06
C PHE A 340 24.66 -10.86 -21.89
N PRO A 341 23.63 -11.61 -22.36
CA PRO A 341 22.28 -11.07 -22.45
C PRO A 341 21.62 -10.90 -21.08
N VAL A 342 20.79 -9.85 -20.95
CA VAL A 342 20.03 -9.50 -19.75
C VAL A 342 18.56 -9.31 -20.11
N MET A 343 17.64 -9.79 -19.25
CA MET A 343 16.23 -9.41 -19.34
C MET A 343 15.96 -8.22 -18.40
N ILE A 344 15.23 -7.22 -18.92
CA ILE A 344 14.78 -6.05 -18.19
C ILE A 344 13.25 -6.00 -18.25
N SER A 345 12.58 -5.92 -17.12
CA SER A 345 11.12 -5.80 -17.06
C SER A 345 10.66 -4.78 -16.01
N GLY A 346 9.45 -4.27 -16.18
CA GLY A 346 8.78 -3.37 -15.26
C GLY A 346 7.27 -3.45 -15.41
N GLY A 347 6.54 -2.81 -14.48
CA GLY A 347 5.09 -2.74 -14.54
C GLY A 347 4.38 -4.09 -14.47
N GLN A 348 4.97 -5.08 -13.81
CA GLN A 348 4.30 -6.31 -13.39
C GLN A 348 3.15 -5.98 -12.45
N HIS A 349 3.45 -5.25 -11.39
CA HIS A 349 2.49 -4.58 -10.57
C HIS A 349 2.30 -3.17 -11.13
N ALA A 350 1.14 -2.90 -11.66
CA ALA A 350 0.96 -1.77 -12.54
C ALA A 350 0.84 -0.42 -11.81
N ASN A 351 0.63 -0.43 -10.50
CA ASN A 351 0.68 0.74 -9.63
C ASN A 351 2.11 1.15 -9.23
N GLU A 352 3.12 0.31 -9.50
CA GLU A 352 4.55 0.57 -9.26
C GLU A 352 5.18 1.24 -10.49
N THR A 353 5.02 2.55 -10.63
CA THR A 353 5.18 3.23 -11.93
C THR A 353 6.55 3.81 -12.22
N THR A 354 7.40 4.04 -11.22
CA THR A 354 8.78 4.52 -11.45
C THR A 354 9.65 3.47 -12.17
N GLY A 355 9.35 2.18 -11.96
CA GLY A 355 10.01 1.08 -12.64
C GLY A 355 9.81 1.11 -14.16
N VAL A 356 8.63 1.49 -14.64
CA VAL A 356 8.31 1.64 -16.07
C VAL A 356 9.23 2.66 -16.74
N VAL A 357 9.32 3.85 -16.14
CA VAL A 357 10.20 4.94 -16.63
C VAL A 357 11.67 4.56 -16.49
N GLY A 358 12.05 3.95 -15.36
CA GLY A 358 13.42 3.50 -15.09
C GLY A 358 13.92 2.48 -16.10
N ALA A 359 13.09 1.49 -16.46
CA ALA A 359 13.39 0.48 -17.46
C ALA A 359 13.63 1.10 -18.85
N LEU A 360 12.72 1.96 -19.31
CA LEU A 360 12.83 2.64 -20.61
C LEU A 360 14.11 3.47 -20.70
N ARG A 361 14.39 4.30 -19.69
CA ARG A 361 15.58 5.14 -19.66
C ARG A 361 16.87 4.32 -19.66
N ALA A 362 16.92 3.25 -18.89
CA ALA A 362 18.08 2.35 -18.88
C ALA A 362 18.29 1.67 -20.22
N ALA A 363 17.21 1.15 -20.82
CA ALA A 363 17.29 0.49 -22.13
C ALA A 363 17.68 1.46 -23.24
N GLN A 364 17.20 2.70 -23.25
CA GLN A 364 17.67 3.74 -24.19
C GLN A 364 19.16 4.03 -24.02
N THR A 365 19.65 4.13 -22.76
CA THR A 365 21.07 4.30 -22.48
C THR A 365 21.90 3.11 -22.99
N LEU A 366 21.45 1.89 -22.76
CA LEU A 366 22.11 0.68 -23.25
C LEU A 366 22.07 0.59 -24.78
N ASN A 367 20.97 1.01 -25.41
CA ASN A 367 20.83 1.04 -26.88
C ASN A 367 21.88 1.92 -27.57
N GLU A 368 22.37 2.95 -26.89
CA GLU A 368 23.45 3.83 -27.38
C GLU A 368 24.86 3.22 -27.20
N GLN A 369 24.99 2.17 -26.39
CA GLN A 369 26.27 1.51 -26.10
C GLN A 369 26.55 0.39 -27.11
N GLY A 370 27.73 0.35 -27.67
CA GLY A 370 28.14 -0.73 -28.56
C GLY A 370 28.26 -2.08 -27.84
N GLY A 371 27.70 -3.11 -28.41
CA GLY A 371 27.77 -4.47 -27.88
C GLY A 371 26.64 -4.85 -26.92
N SER A 372 25.83 -3.91 -26.45
CA SER A 372 24.74 -4.19 -25.52
C SER A 372 23.78 -5.27 -26.01
N HIS A 373 23.39 -6.18 -25.12
CA HIS A 373 22.55 -7.33 -25.44
C HIS A 373 21.46 -7.50 -24.38
N PHE A 374 20.21 -7.20 -24.72
CA PHE A 374 19.11 -7.24 -23.75
C PHE A 374 17.74 -7.43 -24.39
N THR A 375 16.78 -7.89 -23.57
CA THR A 375 15.35 -7.71 -23.83
C THR A 375 14.78 -6.68 -22.88
N ILE A 376 13.76 -5.96 -23.32
CA ILE A 376 13.03 -4.97 -22.52
C ILE A 376 11.53 -5.13 -22.68
N SER A 377 10.79 -5.35 -21.58
CA SER A 377 9.34 -5.27 -21.47
C SER A 377 8.98 -4.28 -20.33
N PRO A 378 8.87 -2.99 -20.64
CA PRO A 378 8.78 -1.95 -19.61
C PRO A 378 7.42 -1.93 -18.89
N LEU A 379 6.37 -2.52 -19.48
CA LEU A 379 5.03 -2.57 -18.94
C LEU A 379 4.40 -3.94 -19.22
N GLU A 380 4.52 -4.85 -18.24
CA GLU A 380 4.05 -6.23 -18.40
C GLU A 380 2.56 -6.40 -18.11
N ASN A 381 1.94 -5.48 -17.34
CA ASN A 381 0.51 -5.50 -16.98
C ASN A 381 -0.22 -4.21 -17.43
N PRO A 382 -0.43 -4.01 -18.74
CA PRO A 382 -1.13 -2.81 -19.22
C PRO A 382 -2.61 -2.77 -18.85
N ASP A 383 -3.25 -3.90 -18.50
CA ASP A 383 -4.63 -3.91 -18.00
C ASP A 383 -4.71 -3.29 -16.61
N GLY A 384 -3.83 -3.68 -15.70
CA GLY A 384 -3.70 -3.05 -14.37
C GLY A 384 -3.28 -1.59 -14.48
N TYR A 385 -2.38 -1.27 -15.42
CA TYR A 385 -1.93 0.11 -15.62
C TYR A 385 -3.06 1.05 -16.09
N ALA A 386 -3.93 0.58 -16.99
CA ALA A 386 -5.11 1.33 -17.39
C ALA A 386 -6.07 1.58 -16.20
N LEU A 387 -6.23 0.57 -15.33
CA LEU A 387 -6.99 0.75 -14.10
C LEU A 387 -6.32 1.73 -13.14
N HIS A 388 -5.01 1.65 -12.95
CA HIS A 388 -4.26 2.61 -12.14
C HIS A 388 -4.46 4.05 -12.65
N GLN A 389 -4.30 4.28 -13.95
CA GLN A 389 -4.53 5.60 -14.57
C GLN A 389 -5.95 6.13 -14.33
N ARG A 390 -6.95 5.25 -14.27
CA ARG A 390 -8.34 5.62 -13.93
C ARG A 390 -8.47 6.04 -12.46
N LEU A 391 -7.95 5.22 -11.56
CA LEU A 391 -8.12 5.41 -10.11
C LEU A 391 -7.38 6.63 -9.58
N ILE A 392 -6.19 6.94 -10.09
CA ILE A 392 -5.42 8.14 -9.71
C ILE A 392 -6.06 9.44 -10.16
N THR A 393 -7.08 9.42 -11.03
CA THR A 393 -7.81 10.62 -11.43
C THR A 393 -8.59 11.20 -10.24
N ASP A 394 -9.19 10.33 -9.43
CA ASP A 394 -9.95 10.76 -8.24
C ASP A 394 -9.07 10.79 -6.98
N ASN A 395 -8.16 9.81 -6.83
CA ASN A 395 -7.33 9.63 -5.64
C ASN A 395 -5.85 9.44 -6.02
N PRO A 396 -5.14 10.50 -6.41
CA PRO A 396 -3.76 10.39 -6.90
C PRO A 396 -2.77 9.90 -5.83
N TYR A 397 -3.07 10.14 -4.56
CA TYR A 397 -2.19 9.80 -3.43
C TYR A 397 -2.61 8.52 -2.70
N HIS A 398 -3.55 7.75 -3.25
CA HIS A 398 -3.89 6.44 -2.71
C HIS A 398 -3.07 5.33 -3.36
N MET A 399 -2.68 4.38 -2.55
CA MET A 399 -2.20 3.09 -3.03
C MET A 399 -3.40 2.30 -3.59
N HIS A 400 -3.34 1.95 -4.86
CA HIS A 400 -4.44 1.27 -5.54
C HIS A 400 -4.12 -0.20 -5.77
N HIS A 401 -4.25 -1.06 -4.74
CA HIS A 401 -4.03 -2.50 -4.88
C HIS A 401 -4.93 -3.16 -5.93
N ALA A 402 -6.13 -2.63 -6.16
CA ALA A 402 -6.98 -3.10 -7.25
C ALA A 402 -6.30 -3.06 -8.62
N ALA A 403 -5.37 -2.12 -8.82
CA ALA A 403 -4.59 -1.97 -10.05
C ALA A 403 -3.26 -2.74 -10.06
N ARG A 404 -2.86 -3.31 -8.92
CA ARG A 404 -1.61 -4.07 -8.79
C ARG A 404 -1.64 -5.34 -9.65
N TYR A 405 -2.77 -6.02 -9.67
CA TYR A 405 -2.94 -7.33 -10.28
C TYR A 405 -3.51 -7.26 -11.70
N THR A 406 -3.57 -8.40 -12.38
CA THR A 406 -4.08 -8.48 -13.75
C THR A 406 -5.60 -8.32 -13.80
N ALA A 407 -6.18 -8.25 -15.00
CA ALA A 407 -7.63 -8.21 -15.17
C ALA A 407 -8.36 -9.50 -14.71
N LEU A 408 -7.63 -10.58 -14.43
CA LEU A 408 -8.18 -11.77 -13.76
C LEU A 408 -8.19 -11.64 -12.23
N GLY A 409 -7.53 -10.64 -11.66
CA GLY A 409 -7.37 -10.47 -10.22
C GLY A 409 -6.23 -11.30 -9.61
N ASP A 410 -5.35 -11.86 -10.44
CA ASP A 410 -4.18 -12.62 -10.02
C ASP A 410 -2.86 -11.86 -10.24
N ASP A 411 -1.82 -12.31 -9.55
CA ASP A 411 -0.46 -11.87 -9.82
C ASP A 411 0.15 -12.74 -10.92
N LEU A 412 0.59 -12.12 -12.01
CA LEU A 412 1.19 -12.83 -13.13
C LEU A 412 2.43 -13.67 -12.74
N GLU A 413 3.15 -13.31 -11.69
CA GLU A 413 4.29 -14.08 -11.16
C GLU A 413 3.89 -15.50 -10.79
N TYR A 414 2.73 -15.67 -10.17
CA TYR A 414 2.26 -16.96 -9.65
C TYR A 414 1.39 -17.73 -10.63
N ARG A 415 1.12 -17.20 -11.82
CA ARG A 415 0.34 -17.87 -12.86
C ARG A 415 1.18 -18.97 -13.51
N VAL A 416 0.89 -20.23 -13.19
CA VAL A 416 1.64 -21.41 -13.67
C VAL A 416 0.82 -22.37 -14.53
N LYS A 417 -0.50 -22.17 -14.63
CA LYS A 417 -1.42 -23.05 -15.35
C LYS A 417 -2.36 -22.24 -16.25
N GLY A 418 -2.88 -22.89 -17.26
CA GLY A 418 -3.84 -22.29 -18.19
C GLY A 418 -3.20 -21.34 -19.20
N SER A 419 -3.95 -20.32 -19.62
CA SER A 419 -3.44 -19.28 -20.53
C SER A 419 -2.54 -18.33 -19.77
N LEU A 420 -1.31 -18.18 -20.24
CA LEU A 420 -0.30 -17.36 -19.55
C LEU A 420 -0.51 -15.86 -19.74
N PHE A 421 -1.21 -15.45 -20.81
CA PHE A 421 -1.49 -14.05 -21.13
C PHE A 421 -0.26 -13.15 -20.95
N GLU A 422 -0.29 -12.24 -19.99
CA GLU A 422 0.78 -11.27 -19.72
C GLU A 422 2.13 -11.96 -19.49
N LYS A 423 2.15 -13.07 -18.74
CA LYS A 423 3.37 -13.80 -18.39
C LYS A 423 4.09 -14.38 -19.63
N GLU A 424 3.40 -14.59 -20.72
CA GLU A 424 3.99 -15.10 -21.97
C GLU A 424 5.12 -14.20 -22.49
N ILE A 425 5.10 -12.90 -22.17
CA ILE A 425 6.15 -11.97 -22.59
C ILE A 425 7.52 -12.36 -22.02
N ARG A 426 7.55 -12.84 -20.77
CA ARG A 426 8.78 -13.28 -20.10
C ARG A 426 9.32 -14.57 -20.70
N HIS A 427 8.44 -15.52 -21.02
CA HIS A 427 8.84 -16.76 -21.67
C HIS A 427 9.48 -16.49 -23.02
N LYS A 428 8.88 -15.60 -23.82
CA LYS A 428 9.43 -15.18 -25.11
C LYS A 428 10.78 -14.46 -24.93
N ALA A 429 10.86 -13.51 -24.01
CA ALA A 429 12.10 -12.78 -23.72
C ALA A 429 13.25 -13.73 -23.39
N ARG A 430 12.99 -14.71 -22.52
CA ARG A 430 13.98 -15.73 -22.15
C ARG A 430 14.37 -16.63 -23.33
N GLU A 431 13.38 -17.12 -24.08
CA GLU A 431 13.61 -18.00 -25.22
C GLU A 431 14.52 -17.36 -26.29
N ILE A 432 14.26 -16.09 -26.63
CA ILE A 432 15.02 -15.39 -27.68
C ILE A 432 16.39 -14.90 -27.20
N SER A 433 16.54 -14.51 -25.91
CA SER A 433 17.79 -13.94 -25.39
C SER A 433 18.71 -14.96 -24.74
N GLN A 434 18.17 -16.05 -24.18
CA GLN A 434 18.89 -17.01 -23.33
C GLN A 434 19.59 -16.34 -22.13
N ALA A 435 19.00 -15.26 -21.60
CA ALA A 435 19.56 -14.48 -20.52
C ALA A 435 19.70 -15.27 -19.22
N GLN A 436 20.76 -15.00 -18.50
CA GLN A 436 21.05 -15.59 -17.17
C GLN A 436 20.74 -14.62 -16.02
N LEU A 437 20.49 -13.36 -16.34
CA LEU A 437 20.07 -12.33 -15.39
C LEU A 437 18.74 -11.74 -15.83
N HIS A 438 17.77 -11.70 -14.92
CA HIS A 438 16.54 -10.94 -15.05
C HIS A 438 16.53 -9.79 -14.03
N ILE A 439 16.40 -8.56 -14.51
CA ILE A 439 16.23 -7.35 -13.69
C ILE A 439 14.77 -6.97 -13.77
N ASN A 440 14.04 -7.14 -12.67
CA ASN A 440 12.61 -6.86 -12.57
C ASN A 440 12.39 -5.67 -11.64
N LEU A 441 11.86 -4.58 -12.21
CA LEU A 441 11.70 -3.32 -11.49
C LEU A 441 10.34 -3.29 -10.81
N HIS A 442 10.40 -3.25 -9.48
CA HIS A 442 9.26 -3.19 -8.58
C HIS A 442 9.31 -1.97 -7.67
N GLY A 443 8.20 -1.77 -7.00
CA GLY A 443 8.01 -0.81 -5.93
C GLY A 443 7.04 -1.30 -4.88
N TYR A 444 6.79 -0.45 -3.89
CA TYR A 444 5.86 -0.73 -2.81
C TYR A 444 5.34 0.61 -2.25
N PRO A 445 4.34 0.60 -1.34
CA PRO A 445 3.75 1.82 -0.80
C PRO A 445 4.78 2.81 -0.24
N SER A 446 4.67 4.09 -0.62
CA SER A 446 5.55 5.17 -0.16
C SER A 446 5.11 5.78 1.17
N HIS A 447 3.94 5.39 1.66
CA HIS A 447 3.35 5.78 2.93
C HIS A 447 2.75 4.56 3.63
N GLU A 448 2.33 4.74 4.87
CA GLU A 448 1.70 3.66 5.65
C GLU A 448 0.33 3.32 5.12
N TRP A 449 -0.02 2.03 5.12
CA TRP A 449 -1.34 1.53 4.76
C TRP A 449 -1.80 0.39 5.67
N THR A 450 -3.12 0.29 5.86
CA THR A 450 -3.75 -0.67 6.76
C THR A 450 -5.15 -1.07 6.30
N ARG A 451 -5.70 -2.10 6.92
CA ARG A 451 -7.06 -2.62 6.72
C ARG A 451 -7.83 -2.58 8.04
N PRO A 452 -8.37 -1.43 8.45
CA PRO A 452 -8.93 -1.27 9.79
C PRO A 452 -10.13 -2.18 10.10
N LEU A 453 -10.94 -2.56 9.10
CA LEU A 453 -12.16 -3.33 9.32
C LEU A 453 -11.98 -4.85 9.23
N SER A 454 -10.96 -5.30 8.50
CA SER A 454 -10.69 -6.73 8.27
C SER A 454 -9.37 -7.22 8.90
N GLY A 455 -8.93 -6.55 9.93
CA GLY A 455 -7.63 -6.76 10.58
C GLY A 455 -6.65 -5.66 10.18
N TYR A 456 -6.17 -4.92 11.15
CA TYR A 456 -5.37 -3.71 10.94
C TYR A 456 -4.19 -3.90 9.98
N VAL A 457 -3.49 -5.01 10.10
CA VAL A 457 -2.36 -5.37 9.22
C VAL A 457 -2.80 -6.48 8.28
N PRO A 458 -2.65 -6.31 6.95
CA PRO A 458 -2.97 -7.36 5.99
C PRO A 458 -2.14 -8.61 6.22
N HIS A 459 -2.76 -9.77 6.08
CA HIS A 459 -2.09 -11.04 6.28
C HIS A 459 -0.90 -11.22 5.31
N GLY A 460 0.29 -11.49 5.85
CA GLY A 460 1.52 -11.67 5.07
C GLY A 460 2.14 -10.38 4.54
N PHE A 461 1.61 -9.19 4.93
CA PHE A 461 2.10 -7.90 4.49
C PHE A 461 2.65 -7.02 5.62
N ASP A 462 2.91 -7.58 6.81
CA ASP A 462 3.44 -6.85 7.97
C ASP A 462 4.69 -6.04 7.63
N MET A 463 5.57 -6.60 6.78
CA MET A 463 6.80 -5.94 6.35
C MET A 463 6.56 -4.79 5.35
N TRP A 464 5.36 -4.69 4.78
CA TRP A 464 5.05 -3.79 3.67
C TRP A 464 4.19 -2.60 4.09
N THR A 465 3.67 -2.62 5.31
CA THR A 465 2.72 -1.61 5.82
C THR A 465 3.34 -0.25 6.04
N ILE A 466 4.67 -0.15 6.24
CA ILE A 466 5.37 1.13 6.38
C ILE A 466 6.66 1.15 5.54
N PRO A 467 7.07 2.33 5.04
CA PRO A 467 8.26 2.46 4.23
C PRO A 467 9.56 2.10 4.98
N LYS A 468 10.54 1.55 4.25
CA LYS A 468 11.84 1.12 4.77
C LYS A 468 13.00 1.44 3.82
N GLY A 469 12.81 2.39 2.91
CA GLY A 469 13.79 2.83 1.93
C GLY A 469 13.83 1.96 0.66
N PHE A 470 14.78 2.26 -0.21
CA PHE A 470 15.04 1.47 -1.40
C PHE A 470 15.83 0.22 -1.03
N PHE A 471 15.32 -0.95 -1.38
CA PHE A 471 15.96 -2.23 -1.09
C PHE A 471 15.97 -3.16 -2.31
N LEU A 472 16.76 -4.21 -2.23
CA LEU A 472 16.96 -5.16 -3.31
C LEU A 472 16.63 -6.57 -2.84
N ILE A 473 15.93 -7.32 -3.68
CA ILE A 473 15.73 -8.76 -3.51
C ILE A 473 16.52 -9.45 -4.63
N LEU A 474 17.45 -10.32 -4.24
CA LEU A 474 18.19 -11.15 -5.16
C LEU A 474 17.84 -12.62 -4.95
N ARG A 475 17.25 -13.22 -5.95
CA ARG A 475 16.95 -14.66 -5.98
C ARG A 475 17.96 -15.37 -6.87
N HIS A 476 18.46 -16.51 -6.43
CA HIS A 476 19.38 -17.32 -7.23
C HIS A 476 18.99 -18.79 -7.23
N SER A 477 19.44 -19.52 -8.26
CA SER A 477 19.24 -20.98 -8.33
C SER A 477 20.07 -21.72 -7.29
N ALA A 478 19.73 -23.00 -7.03
CA ALA A 478 20.34 -23.84 -6.00
C ALA A 478 21.79 -24.20 -6.25
N ASP A 479 22.29 -24.00 -7.43
CA ASP A 479 23.66 -24.33 -7.80
C ASP A 479 24.66 -23.46 -7.01
N GLU A 480 25.70 -24.08 -6.45
CA GLU A 480 26.73 -23.38 -5.69
C GLU A 480 27.41 -22.26 -6.48
N LYS A 481 27.59 -22.46 -7.78
CA LYS A 481 28.09 -21.43 -8.69
C LYS A 481 27.24 -20.15 -8.62
N TRP A 482 25.91 -20.27 -8.68
CA TRP A 482 25.01 -19.12 -8.67
C TRP A 482 24.89 -18.48 -7.29
N SER A 483 25.10 -19.25 -6.22
CA SER A 483 25.17 -18.69 -4.87
C SER A 483 26.39 -17.78 -4.70
N ALA A 484 27.58 -18.23 -5.14
CA ALA A 484 28.79 -17.42 -5.10
C ALA A 484 28.69 -16.17 -6.01
N TYR A 485 28.12 -16.35 -7.21
CA TYR A 485 27.83 -15.25 -8.12
C TYR A 485 26.90 -14.21 -7.48
N ALA A 486 25.82 -14.64 -6.85
CA ALA A 486 24.83 -13.76 -6.24
C ALA A 486 25.43 -12.88 -5.14
N GLU A 487 26.30 -13.43 -4.30
CA GLU A 487 26.98 -12.68 -3.23
C GLU A 487 27.93 -11.61 -3.80
N GLU A 488 28.73 -11.94 -4.81
CA GLU A 488 29.60 -10.96 -5.47
C GLU A 488 28.79 -9.92 -6.25
N PHE A 489 27.76 -10.35 -6.96
CA PHE A 489 26.88 -9.51 -7.75
C PHE A 489 26.21 -8.42 -6.92
N ILE A 490 25.52 -8.81 -5.81
CA ILE A 490 24.79 -7.83 -4.98
C ILE A 490 25.75 -6.85 -4.30
N HIS A 491 26.95 -7.33 -3.91
CA HIS A 491 27.99 -6.49 -3.33
C HIS A 491 28.45 -5.42 -4.34
N LEU A 492 28.76 -5.80 -5.57
CA LEU A 492 29.24 -4.87 -6.62
C LEU A 492 28.15 -3.91 -7.11
N VAL A 493 26.91 -4.39 -7.25
CA VAL A 493 25.78 -3.54 -7.62
C VAL A 493 25.56 -2.47 -6.56
N THR A 494 25.48 -2.83 -5.30
CA THR A 494 25.28 -1.87 -4.20
C THR A 494 26.44 -0.88 -4.07
N LEU A 495 27.68 -1.29 -4.33
CA LEU A 495 28.83 -0.37 -4.40
C LEU A 495 28.69 0.70 -5.48
N LYS A 496 28.10 0.35 -6.63
CA LYS A 496 27.83 1.34 -7.68
C LYS A 496 26.69 2.28 -7.27
N LEU A 497 25.66 1.77 -6.61
CA LEU A 497 24.50 2.53 -6.17
C LEU A 497 24.82 3.56 -5.06
N ILE A 498 25.89 3.38 -4.29
CA ILE A 498 26.38 4.41 -3.35
C ILE A 498 26.58 5.77 -4.04
N LYS A 499 26.92 5.76 -5.33
CA LYS A 499 27.19 6.98 -6.12
C LYS A 499 25.92 7.72 -6.56
N VAL A 500 24.74 7.11 -6.40
CA VAL A 500 23.46 7.76 -6.73
C VAL A 500 23.17 8.84 -5.68
N PRO A 501 23.02 10.12 -6.10
CA PRO A 501 22.81 11.20 -5.15
C PRO A 501 21.58 10.99 -4.27
N GLY A 502 21.72 11.20 -2.97
CA GLY A 502 20.63 11.19 -2.01
C GLY A 502 20.19 9.81 -1.50
N VAL A 503 20.47 8.71 -2.22
CA VAL A 503 19.93 7.38 -1.87
C VAL A 503 20.38 6.88 -0.50
N LEU A 504 21.63 7.12 -0.10
CA LEU A 504 22.11 6.67 1.20
C LEU A 504 21.44 7.41 2.36
N ALA A 505 21.25 8.73 2.22
CA ALA A 505 20.58 9.53 3.23
C ALA A 505 19.11 9.09 3.36
N PHE A 506 18.45 8.91 2.23
CA PHE A 506 17.07 8.42 2.16
C PHE A 506 16.92 7.05 2.83
N ASN A 507 17.75 6.07 2.48
CA ASN A 507 17.70 4.74 3.08
C ASN A 507 17.95 4.78 4.59
N LYS A 508 18.94 5.57 5.03
CA LYS A 508 19.24 5.69 6.45
C LYS A 508 18.04 6.21 7.23
N GLU A 509 17.42 7.28 6.76
CA GLU A 509 16.24 7.88 7.41
C GLU A 509 15.07 6.90 7.47
N GLN A 510 14.74 6.28 6.36
CA GLN A 510 13.62 5.34 6.26
C GLN A 510 13.81 4.09 7.12
N VAL A 511 15.01 3.50 7.10
CA VAL A 511 15.32 2.32 7.92
C VAL A 511 15.31 2.66 9.42
N GLU A 512 15.83 3.83 9.81
CA GLU A 512 15.78 4.27 11.22
C GLU A 512 14.34 4.48 11.69
N LEU A 513 13.49 5.05 10.84
CA LEU A 513 12.07 5.23 11.14
C LEU A 513 11.33 3.88 11.22
N TYR A 514 11.55 3.01 10.25
CA TYR A 514 11.00 1.65 10.25
C TYR A 514 11.32 0.92 11.56
N LYS A 515 12.61 0.90 11.96
CA LYS A 515 13.05 0.21 13.18
C LYS A 515 12.33 0.69 14.44
N LYS A 516 12.01 1.96 14.53
CA LYS A 516 11.28 2.52 15.67
C LYS A 516 9.84 2.02 15.76
N HIS A 517 9.17 1.83 14.62
CA HIS A 517 7.74 1.56 14.53
C HIS A 517 7.38 0.11 14.12
N ALA A 518 8.36 -0.67 13.66
CA ALA A 518 8.15 -2.05 13.22
C ALA A 518 9.18 -3.04 13.81
N GLY A 519 10.19 -2.53 14.52
CA GLY A 519 11.31 -3.36 15.01
C GLY A 519 12.38 -3.61 13.96
N GLU A 520 13.25 -4.58 14.18
CA GLU A 520 14.33 -4.90 13.25
C GLU A 520 13.80 -5.42 11.91
N THR A 521 14.57 -5.16 10.85
CA THR A 521 14.30 -5.70 9.52
C THR A 521 14.98 -7.07 9.38
N ASP A 522 14.38 -7.98 8.60
CA ASP A 522 15.00 -9.26 8.24
C ASP A 522 16.02 -9.14 7.09
N PHE A 523 16.32 -7.91 6.67
CA PHE A 523 17.27 -7.66 5.60
C PHE A 523 18.72 -7.62 6.09
N ARG A 524 19.62 -8.13 5.26
CA ARG A 524 21.06 -7.87 5.38
C ARG A 524 21.35 -6.45 4.87
N ILE A 525 22.17 -5.71 5.59
CA ILE A 525 22.64 -4.41 5.11
C ILE A 525 23.96 -4.58 4.36
N ILE A 526 23.94 -4.40 3.04
CA ILE A 526 25.10 -4.51 2.17
C ILE A 526 25.40 -3.13 1.59
N ASN A 527 26.57 -2.56 1.89
CA ASN A 527 26.96 -1.21 1.45
C ASN A 527 25.88 -0.13 1.75
N SER A 528 25.21 -0.23 2.89
CA SER A 528 24.11 0.64 3.35
C SER A 528 22.78 0.44 2.63
N PHE A 529 22.63 -0.60 1.81
CA PHE A 529 21.35 -0.99 1.22
C PHE A 529 20.76 -2.19 1.95
N PRO A 530 19.47 -2.16 2.31
CA PRO A 530 18.78 -3.36 2.73
C PRO A 530 18.69 -4.35 1.57
N CYS A 531 19.07 -5.59 1.80
CA CYS A 531 19.09 -6.63 0.76
C CYS A 531 18.53 -7.94 1.31
N LEU A 532 17.68 -8.60 0.53
CA LEU A 532 17.21 -9.96 0.77
C LEU A 532 17.82 -10.87 -0.30
N VAL A 533 18.85 -11.61 0.07
CA VAL A 533 19.45 -12.63 -0.81
C VAL A 533 18.86 -13.97 -0.43
N SER A 534 18.19 -14.62 -1.36
CA SER A 534 17.46 -15.85 -1.10
C SER A 534 17.66 -16.89 -2.19
N TYR A 535 17.65 -18.14 -1.76
CA TYR A 535 17.47 -19.25 -2.62
C TYR A 535 16.02 -19.34 -3.10
N GLY A 536 15.82 -19.42 -4.41
CA GLY A 536 14.52 -19.55 -5.03
C GLY A 536 14.59 -20.49 -6.23
N LYS A 537 13.45 -20.82 -6.80
CA LYS A 537 13.38 -21.33 -8.18
C LYS A 537 13.03 -20.11 -9.05
N PRO A 538 14.02 -19.28 -9.45
CA PRO A 538 13.74 -18.31 -10.50
C PRO A 538 13.30 -19.14 -11.70
N GLU A 539 12.21 -18.76 -12.35
CA GLU A 539 11.65 -19.51 -13.45
C GLU A 539 12.71 -19.68 -14.57
N ASP A 540 13.52 -20.73 -14.45
CA ASP A 540 14.59 -21.10 -15.39
C ASP A 540 15.67 -20.03 -15.67
N ILE A 541 15.68 -18.89 -15.00
CA ILE A 541 16.74 -17.87 -15.06
C ILE A 541 17.56 -17.97 -13.76
N PRO A 542 18.88 -18.17 -13.84
CA PRO A 542 19.69 -18.43 -12.67
C PRO A 542 19.70 -17.31 -11.63
N ILE A 543 19.63 -16.05 -12.07
CA ILE A 543 19.69 -14.86 -11.20
C ILE A 543 18.53 -13.94 -11.53
N GLN A 544 17.79 -13.53 -10.51
CA GLN A 544 16.74 -12.51 -10.60
C GLN A 544 17.02 -11.41 -9.59
N LEU A 545 17.25 -10.20 -10.08
CA LEU A 545 17.33 -8.99 -9.26
C LEU A 545 15.98 -8.28 -9.31
N ILE A 546 15.37 -8.08 -8.15
CA ILE A 546 14.14 -7.32 -7.98
C ILE A 546 14.48 -6.05 -7.21
N THR A 547 14.07 -4.92 -7.73
CA THR A 547 14.16 -3.64 -7.00
C THR A 547 12.87 -3.41 -6.23
N GLU A 548 12.96 -2.69 -5.12
CA GLU A 548 11.81 -2.29 -4.33
C GLU A 548 12.01 -0.84 -3.90
N TYR A 549 11.42 0.07 -4.67
CA TYR A 549 11.41 1.49 -4.36
C TYR A 549 10.04 1.86 -3.75
N PRO A 550 9.95 2.67 -2.70
CA PRO A 550 8.68 3.14 -2.18
C PRO A 550 8.11 4.20 -3.13
N ASP A 551 7.42 3.76 -4.19
CA ASP A 551 7.05 4.59 -5.33
C ASP A 551 5.54 4.70 -5.60
N GLU A 552 4.75 3.84 -5.02
CA GLU A 552 3.30 3.98 -5.15
C GLU A 552 2.89 5.33 -4.54
N THR A 553 2.13 6.14 -5.27
CA THR A 553 1.64 7.48 -4.86
C THR A 553 2.65 8.65 -4.94
N LEU A 554 3.82 8.46 -5.53
CA LEU A 554 4.81 9.53 -5.69
C LEU A 554 4.58 10.37 -6.95
N TYR A 555 4.85 11.68 -6.80
CA TYR A 555 4.78 12.68 -7.86
C TYR A 555 5.93 13.68 -7.71
N GLY A 556 6.14 14.51 -8.76
CA GLY A 556 7.15 15.56 -8.73
C GLY A 556 8.58 15.04 -8.59
N ASP A 557 9.39 15.71 -7.79
CA ASP A 557 10.81 15.39 -7.61
C ASP A 557 11.04 14.01 -6.99
N TYR A 558 10.12 13.51 -6.19
CA TYR A 558 10.18 12.16 -5.63
C TYR A 558 10.01 11.07 -6.69
N PHE A 559 9.10 11.28 -7.65
CA PHE A 559 8.95 10.39 -8.79
C PHE A 559 10.20 10.38 -9.67
N ILE A 560 10.79 11.57 -9.93
CA ILE A 560 12.05 11.71 -10.67
C ILE A 560 13.18 10.97 -9.95
N THR A 561 13.27 11.11 -8.64
CA THR A 561 14.26 10.41 -7.81
C THR A 561 14.07 8.89 -7.92
N GLY A 562 12.83 8.41 -7.86
CA GLY A 562 12.50 6.99 -7.98
C GLY A 562 12.99 6.39 -9.30
N HIS A 563 12.58 6.95 -10.43
CA HIS A 563 13.03 6.40 -11.71
C HIS A 563 14.52 6.63 -11.99
N ASN A 564 15.19 7.62 -11.36
CA ASN A 564 16.65 7.75 -11.41
C ASN A 564 17.35 6.58 -10.72
N ILE A 565 16.88 6.17 -9.54
CA ILE A 565 17.43 5.03 -8.79
C ILE A 565 17.16 3.73 -9.57
N GLN A 566 15.98 3.57 -10.12
CA GLN A 566 15.61 2.40 -10.94
C GLN A 566 16.53 2.30 -12.17
N THR A 567 16.70 3.40 -12.92
CA THR A 567 17.63 3.46 -14.07
C THR A 567 19.06 3.11 -13.68
N ALA A 568 19.58 3.72 -12.61
CA ALA A 568 20.93 3.46 -12.13
C ALA A 568 21.13 2.00 -11.71
N THR A 569 20.10 1.37 -11.16
CA THR A 569 20.15 -0.03 -10.75
C THR A 569 20.25 -0.96 -11.95
N VAL A 570 19.46 -0.73 -13.00
CA VAL A 570 19.57 -1.52 -14.23
C VAL A 570 20.94 -1.42 -14.85
N LEU A 571 21.47 -0.19 -14.99
CA LEU A 571 22.79 0.04 -15.58
C LEU A 571 23.92 -0.59 -14.74
N ALA A 572 23.85 -0.45 -13.41
CA ALA A 572 24.82 -1.07 -12.50
C ALA A 572 24.77 -2.60 -12.56
N ALA A 573 23.57 -3.17 -12.58
CA ALA A 573 23.37 -4.61 -12.66
C ALA A 573 23.85 -5.18 -14.00
N TYR A 574 23.55 -4.49 -15.10
CA TYR A 574 24.02 -4.84 -16.42
C TYR A 574 25.56 -4.90 -16.48
N GLU A 575 26.23 -3.82 -16.08
CA GLU A 575 27.69 -3.72 -16.09
C GLU A 575 28.35 -4.78 -15.17
N VAL A 576 27.82 -5.01 -13.98
CA VAL A 576 28.33 -6.03 -13.06
C VAL A 576 28.15 -7.43 -13.66
N HIS A 577 27.02 -7.69 -14.33
CA HIS A 577 26.80 -8.96 -15.02
C HIS A 577 27.87 -9.20 -16.10
N GLN A 578 28.21 -8.19 -16.91
CA GLN A 578 29.27 -8.32 -17.93
C GLN A 578 30.64 -8.65 -17.28
N ILE A 579 30.99 -7.96 -16.17
CA ILE A 579 32.25 -8.18 -15.47
C ILE A 579 32.33 -9.61 -14.91
N LEU A 580 31.26 -10.11 -14.29
CA LEU A 580 31.28 -11.41 -13.63
C LEU A 580 31.23 -12.55 -14.65
N SER A 581 30.39 -12.44 -15.67
CA SER A 581 30.26 -13.47 -16.71
C SER A 581 31.51 -13.59 -17.61
N SER A 582 32.32 -12.51 -17.74
CA SER A 582 33.58 -12.58 -18.50
C SER A 582 34.72 -13.25 -17.71
N LYS A 583 34.57 -13.53 -16.42
CA LYS A 583 35.54 -14.25 -15.59
C LYS A 583 35.38 -15.78 -15.67
N GLU A 584 34.24 -16.24 -16.18
CA GLU A 584 33.93 -17.67 -16.38
C GLU A 584 34.40 -18.14 -17.77
#